data_0a0b2a34165b79a234a9c5938e368732
#
_entry.id   0a0b2a34165b79a234a9c5938e368732
#
_cell.length_a   1.000
_cell.length_b   1.000
_cell.length_c   1.000
_cell.angle_alpha   90.00
_cell.angle_beta   90.00
_cell.angle_gamma   90.00
#
_symmetry.space_group_name_H-M   'P 1'
#
loop_
_entity.id
_entity.type
_entity.pdbx_description
1 polymer ?
#
loop_
_entity_poly.entity_id
_entity_poly.type
_entity_poly.pdbx_seq_one_letter_code
_entity_poly.pdbx_strand_id
1 'polypeptide(L)'
;DSSGLTQAERGPVDPSLRQQHTTKTDVTTTMTGSYEKEFGSHYFKLLGGITREQSEQQFFGAFKRFFLSSELAELDLGGTEGQSSEGRGYETARLNYFGRLNYTFKNKYLLEFLFRYDGSYLFPEDNRFGFFPGLSAGYILTEEPFFKNALPFIDYFKLRGSWGQMG
;
A
#
# COMPACT_ATOMS: atom_id res chain seq x y z
N ASP A 1 5.51 12.88 -11.93
CA ASP A 1 5.12 13.65 -13.12
C ASP A 1 5.55 12.93 -14.38
N SER A 2 4.63 12.21 -15.00
CA SER A 2 4.86 11.64 -16.33
C SER A 2 4.02 12.43 -17.35
N SER A 3 4.60 13.49 -17.89
CA SER A 3 4.08 14.17 -19.07
C SER A 3 4.55 13.44 -20.30
N GLY A 4 3.72 12.58 -20.87
CA GLY A 4 3.99 11.94 -22.15
C GLY A 4 3.50 12.82 -23.31
N LEU A 5 4.40 13.41 -24.06
CA LEU A 5 4.10 13.98 -25.35
C LEU A 5 4.16 12.88 -26.39
N THR A 6 3.03 12.47 -26.93
CA THR A 6 2.99 11.55 -28.06
C THR A 6 2.89 12.35 -29.35
N GLN A 7 3.94 12.37 -30.12
CA GLN A 7 3.96 13.02 -31.42
C GLN A 7 3.21 12.12 -32.44
N ALA A 8 2.26 12.70 -33.17
CA ALA A 8 1.46 11.97 -34.12
C ALA A 8 2.26 11.54 -35.36
N GLU A 9 1.91 10.38 -35.91
CA GLU A 9 2.45 9.87 -37.17
C GLU A 9 2.27 10.87 -38.33
N ARG A 10 3.30 11.03 -39.11
CA ARG A 10 3.27 11.85 -40.35
C ARG A 10 2.43 11.18 -41.43
N GLY A 11 1.16 11.53 -41.49
CA GLY A 11 0.34 11.31 -42.68
C GLY A 11 0.24 12.61 -43.51
N PRO A 12 0.07 12.54 -44.81
CA PRO A 12 0.21 13.71 -45.69
C PRO A 12 -0.95 14.72 -45.65
N VAL A 13 -1.97 14.58 -44.82
CA VAL A 13 -3.19 15.39 -45.00
C VAL A 13 -3.61 16.22 -43.79
N ASP A 14 -3.41 15.76 -42.54
CA ASP A 14 -3.92 16.50 -41.34
C ASP A 14 -3.03 16.34 -40.10
N PRO A 15 -2.05 17.23 -39.91
CA PRO A 15 -1.27 17.17 -38.66
C PRO A 15 -2.17 17.36 -37.45
N SER A 16 -2.04 16.45 -36.48
CA SER A 16 -2.83 16.44 -35.26
C SER A 16 -1.92 16.38 -34.02
N LEU A 17 -2.37 17.00 -32.92
CA LEU A 17 -1.71 16.96 -31.65
C LEU A 17 -2.67 16.44 -30.58
N ARG A 18 -2.21 15.44 -29.81
CA ARG A 18 -2.86 14.98 -28.59
C ARG A 18 -1.94 15.27 -27.41
N GLN A 19 -2.43 15.98 -26.44
CA GLN A 19 -1.74 16.24 -25.19
C GLN A 19 -2.54 15.65 -24.04
N GLN A 20 -1.86 14.91 -23.15
CA GLN A 20 -2.49 14.28 -22.01
C GLN A 20 -1.68 14.61 -20.76
N HIS A 21 -2.38 14.89 -19.67
CA HIS A 21 -1.78 15.12 -18.37
C HIS A 21 -2.53 14.27 -17.33
N THR A 22 -1.77 13.51 -16.53
CA THR A 22 -2.30 12.74 -15.43
C THR A 22 -1.58 13.17 -14.16
N THR A 23 -2.34 13.64 -13.19
CA THR A 23 -1.85 13.94 -11.85
C THR A 23 -2.38 12.91 -10.88
N LYS A 24 -1.51 12.30 -10.09
CA LYS A 24 -1.88 11.40 -9.01
C LYS A 24 -1.29 11.93 -7.70
N THR A 25 -2.17 12.10 -6.70
CA THR A 25 -1.80 12.51 -5.35
C THR A 25 -2.20 11.42 -4.38
N ASP A 26 -1.23 10.84 -3.70
CA ASP A 26 -1.45 9.85 -2.65
C ASP A 26 -1.05 10.45 -1.31
N VAL A 27 -1.98 10.44 -0.35
CA VAL A 27 -1.75 10.91 1.02
C VAL A 27 -2.01 9.76 1.97
N THR A 28 -0.99 9.37 2.72
CA THR A 28 -1.09 8.34 3.75
C THR A 28 -0.78 8.95 5.11
N THR A 29 -1.73 8.83 6.02
CA THR A 29 -1.57 9.25 7.42
C THR A 29 -1.66 8.03 8.31
N THR A 30 -0.61 7.78 9.11
CA THR A 30 -0.56 6.67 10.07
C THR A 30 -0.33 7.20 11.47
N MET A 31 -1.15 6.72 12.41
CA MET A 31 -0.97 6.96 13.84
C MET A 31 -0.77 5.61 14.52
N THR A 32 0.26 5.48 15.36
CA THR A 32 0.57 4.26 16.09
C THR A 32 0.82 4.54 17.58
N GLY A 33 0.44 3.60 18.43
CA GLY A 33 0.76 3.58 19.85
C GLY A 33 1.34 2.21 20.23
N SER A 34 2.32 2.20 21.11
CA SER A 34 2.88 0.97 21.65
C SER A 34 2.99 1.02 23.18
N TYR A 35 2.80 -0.13 23.80
CA TYR A 35 2.95 -0.32 25.23
C TYR A 35 3.72 -1.61 25.49
N GLU A 36 4.73 -1.54 26.35
CA GLU A 36 5.56 -2.68 26.73
C GLU A 36 5.58 -2.80 28.25
N LYS A 37 5.49 -4.04 28.72
CA LYS A 37 5.55 -4.33 30.16
C LYS A 37 6.21 -5.68 30.40
N GLU A 38 7.09 -5.69 31.40
CA GLU A 38 7.75 -6.89 31.92
C GLU A 38 7.38 -7.08 33.40
N PHE A 39 7.00 -8.31 33.77
CA PHE A 39 6.81 -8.73 35.15
C PHE A 39 7.32 -10.15 35.36
N GLY A 40 8.41 -10.23 36.10
CA GLY A 40 9.09 -11.50 36.34
C GLY A 40 9.55 -12.13 35.04
N SER A 41 9.02 -13.29 34.71
CA SER A 41 9.37 -14.03 33.49
C SER A 41 8.43 -13.74 32.31
N HIS A 42 7.50 -12.78 32.44
CA HIS A 42 6.50 -12.46 31.45
C HIS A 42 6.82 -11.11 30.80
N TYR A 43 6.90 -11.10 29.48
CA TYR A 43 7.06 -9.89 28.69
C TYR A 43 5.89 -9.74 27.73
N PHE A 44 5.29 -8.56 27.73
CA PHE A 44 4.20 -8.18 26.84
C PHE A 44 4.58 -6.94 26.05
N LYS A 45 4.29 -6.98 24.75
CA LYS A 45 4.37 -5.82 23.87
C LYS A 45 3.12 -5.72 23.04
N LEU A 46 2.38 -4.63 23.23
CA LEU A 46 1.19 -4.28 22.48
C LEU A 46 1.52 -3.14 21.52
N LEU A 47 1.11 -3.26 20.26
CA LEU A 47 1.14 -2.22 19.26
C LEU A 47 -0.26 -2.11 18.69
N GLY A 48 -0.75 -0.89 18.51
CA GLY A 48 -2.00 -0.61 17.80
C GLY A 48 -1.84 0.62 16.93
N GLY A 49 -2.61 0.68 15.84
CA GLY A 49 -2.55 1.82 14.95
C GLY A 49 -3.73 1.92 14.00
N ILE A 50 -3.80 3.08 13.37
CA ILE A 50 -4.78 3.43 12.34
C ILE A 50 -4.03 4.05 11.18
N THR A 51 -4.39 3.65 9.95
CA THR A 51 -3.88 4.23 8.72
C THR A 51 -5.05 4.70 7.85
N ARG A 52 -4.99 5.96 7.44
CA ARG A 52 -5.90 6.53 6.44
C ARG A 52 -5.12 6.79 5.16
N GLU A 53 -5.59 6.24 4.07
CA GLU A 53 -5.04 6.43 2.74
C GLU A 53 -6.07 7.16 1.89
N GLN A 54 -5.64 8.19 1.18
CA GLN A 54 -6.44 8.91 0.17
C GLN A 54 -5.63 8.98 -1.11
N SER A 55 -6.25 8.62 -2.22
CA SER A 55 -5.65 8.70 -3.56
C SER A 55 -6.60 9.47 -4.45
N GLU A 56 -6.10 10.53 -5.03
CA GLU A 56 -6.80 11.35 -6.03
C GLU A 56 -6.04 11.27 -7.35
N GLN A 57 -6.73 10.94 -8.40
CA GLN A 57 -6.18 10.93 -9.74
C GLN A 57 -7.02 11.81 -10.65
N GLN A 58 -6.37 12.76 -11.31
CA GLN A 58 -6.97 13.64 -12.30
C GLN A 58 -6.32 13.36 -13.65
N PHE A 59 -7.15 13.18 -14.64
CA PHE A 59 -6.75 13.04 -16.03
C PHE A 59 -7.33 14.18 -16.83
N PHE A 60 -6.50 14.82 -17.64
CA PHE A 60 -6.88 15.79 -18.65
C PHE A 60 -6.29 15.40 -19.98
N GLY A 61 -7.11 15.39 -21.05
CA GLY A 61 -6.68 15.16 -22.40
C GLY A 61 -7.22 16.22 -23.34
N ALA A 62 -6.41 16.69 -24.26
CA ALA A 62 -6.80 17.60 -25.33
C ALA A 62 -6.28 17.09 -26.67
N PHE A 63 -7.10 17.24 -27.69
CA PHE A 63 -6.80 16.85 -29.06
C PHE A 63 -7.22 17.97 -30.02
N LYS A 64 -6.31 18.31 -30.93
CA LYS A 64 -6.59 19.25 -32.05
C LYS A 64 -6.00 18.74 -33.36
N ARG A 65 -6.61 19.16 -34.47
CA ARG A 65 -6.19 18.89 -35.86
C ARG A 65 -5.89 20.21 -36.57
N PHE A 66 -5.46 20.08 -37.82
CA PHE A 66 -5.27 21.19 -38.74
C PHE A 66 -4.24 22.22 -38.28
N PHE A 67 -3.06 21.75 -37.93
CA PHE A 67 -1.93 22.64 -37.62
C PHE A 67 -1.29 23.11 -38.94
N LEU A 68 -0.98 24.41 -39.01
CA LEU A 68 -0.31 25.02 -40.16
C LEU A 68 1.14 24.55 -40.31
N SER A 69 1.77 24.09 -39.27
CA SER A 69 3.14 23.58 -39.23
C SER A 69 3.28 22.45 -38.21
N SER A 70 4.04 21.42 -38.57
CA SER A 70 4.42 20.32 -37.67
C SER A 70 5.59 20.69 -36.73
N GLU A 71 6.20 21.87 -36.91
CA GLU A 71 7.34 22.31 -36.11
C GLU A 71 6.92 23.02 -34.81
N LEU A 72 5.69 23.59 -34.80
CA LEU A 72 5.12 24.26 -33.63
C LEU A 72 3.98 23.40 -33.07
N ALA A 73 4.31 22.54 -32.12
CA ALA A 73 3.37 21.62 -31.47
C ALA A 73 2.70 22.28 -30.24
N GLU A 74 2.02 23.40 -30.45
CA GLU A 74 1.25 24.07 -29.39
C GLU A 74 -0.25 23.92 -29.65
N LEU A 75 -1.03 23.49 -28.64
CA LEU A 75 -2.47 23.27 -28.78
C LEU A 75 -3.24 24.50 -29.24
N ASP A 76 -2.76 25.69 -28.90
CA ASP A 76 -3.43 26.94 -29.26
C ASP A 76 -3.40 27.23 -30.78
N LEU A 77 -2.42 26.69 -31.49
CA LEU A 77 -2.22 26.90 -32.93
C LEU A 77 -3.03 25.94 -33.81
N GLY A 78 -3.74 24.97 -33.23
CA GLY A 78 -4.57 24.04 -33.99
C GLY A 78 -5.92 24.65 -34.40
N GLY A 79 -6.52 24.10 -35.47
CA GLY A 79 -7.85 24.49 -35.94
C GLY A 79 -8.94 24.22 -34.90
N THR A 80 -10.06 24.92 -35.03
CA THR A 80 -11.22 24.78 -34.14
C THR A 80 -12.10 23.59 -34.50
N GLU A 81 -11.98 23.07 -35.72
CA GLU A 81 -12.73 21.89 -36.18
C GLU A 81 -12.05 20.61 -35.70
N GLY A 82 -12.86 19.62 -35.27
CA GLY A 82 -12.37 18.31 -34.83
C GLY A 82 -11.54 18.33 -33.55
N GLN A 83 -11.65 19.40 -32.75
CA GLN A 83 -11.04 19.45 -31.43
C GLN A 83 -11.86 18.65 -30.41
N SER A 84 -11.19 18.05 -29.44
CA SER A 84 -11.83 17.43 -28.31
C SER A 84 -11.01 17.65 -27.05
N SER A 85 -11.71 17.76 -25.92
CA SER A 85 -11.10 17.75 -24.61
C SER A 85 -11.83 16.75 -23.72
N GLU A 86 -11.09 16.05 -22.88
CA GLU A 86 -11.63 15.11 -21.92
C GLU A 86 -10.98 15.34 -20.55
N GLY A 87 -11.79 15.22 -19.49
CA GLY A 87 -11.31 15.30 -18.12
C GLY A 87 -12.00 14.21 -17.28
N ARG A 88 -11.25 13.56 -16.41
CA ARG A 88 -11.76 12.55 -15.47
C ARG A 88 -11.10 12.73 -14.14
N GLY A 89 -11.88 12.66 -13.06
CA GLY A 89 -11.40 12.58 -11.68
C GLY A 89 -11.75 11.22 -11.10
N TYR A 90 -10.84 10.66 -10.34
CA TYR A 90 -11.04 9.43 -9.58
C TYR A 90 -10.45 9.61 -8.19
N GLU A 91 -11.25 9.34 -7.16
CA GLU A 91 -10.83 9.47 -5.77
C GLU A 91 -11.05 8.13 -5.06
N THR A 92 -10.09 7.72 -4.23
CA THR A 92 -10.20 6.54 -3.38
C THR A 92 -9.80 6.88 -1.95
N ALA A 93 -10.49 6.27 -0.98
CA ALA A 93 -10.16 6.37 0.42
C ALA A 93 -10.19 4.99 1.07
N ARG A 94 -9.24 4.71 1.96
CA ARG A 94 -9.15 3.51 2.77
C ARG A 94 -8.88 3.88 4.22
N LEU A 95 -9.43 3.07 5.11
CA LEU A 95 -9.23 3.21 6.54
C LEU A 95 -8.91 1.85 7.12
N ASN A 96 -7.72 1.71 7.69
CA ASN A 96 -7.21 0.44 8.17
C ASN A 96 -6.85 0.57 9.65
N TYR A 97 -7.33 -0.37 10.45
CA TYR A 97 -6.92 -0.56 11.84
C TYR A 97 -6.04 -1.78 11.93
N PHE A 98 -5.00 -1.71 12.73
CA PHE A 98 -4.13 -2.86 12.94
C PHE A 98 -3.66 -2.94 14.38
N GLY A 99 -3.38 -4.16 14.80
CA GLY A 99 -2.83 -4.40 16.13
C GLY A 99 -1.96 -5.64 16.16
N ARG A 100 -1.02 -5.65 17.10
CA ARG A 100 -0.11 -6.75 17.37
C ARG A 100 0.10 -6.89 18.86
N LEU A 101 -0.06 -8.09 19.36
CA LEU A 101 0.30 -8.47 20.70
C LEU A 101 1.41 -9.52 20.63
N ASN A 102 2.55 -9.19 21.21
CA ASN A 102 3.64 -10.14 21.43
C ASN A 102 3.68 -10.49 22.92
N TYR A 103 3.76 -11.78 23.18
CA TYR A 103 3.95 -12.31 24.52
C TYR A 103 5.15 -13.25 24.54
N THR A 104 6.04 -13.03 25.50
CA THR A 104 7.20 -13.89 25.71
C THR A 104 7.21 -14.36 27.16
N PHE A 105 7.38 -15.67 27.33
CA PHE A 105 7.49 -16.30 28.65
C PHE A 105 8.87 -16.93 28.81
N LYS A 106 9.56 -16.59 29.92
CA LYS A 106 10.91 -17.07 30.27
C LYS A 106 11.94 -16.96 29.14
N ASN A 107 11.76 -16.02 28.22
CA ASN A 107 12.58 -15.85 27.02
C ASN A 107 12.66 -17.08 26.09
N LYS A 108 11.74 -18.06 26.27
CA LYS A 108 11.69 -19.33 25.56
C LYS A 108 10.46 -19.49 24.69
N TYR A 109 9.31 -19.18 25.23
CA TYR A 109 8.01 -19.32 24.58
C TYR A 109 7.57 -17.98 24.06
N LEU A 110 7.29 -17.92 22.77
CA LEU A 110 6.93 -16.71 22.05
C LEU A 110 5.56 -16.92 21.43
N LEU A 111 4.65 -16.00 21.68
CA LEU A 111 3.34 -15.95 21.06
C LEU A 111 3.15 -14.57 20.43
N GLU A 112 2.64 -14.54 19.23
CA GLU A 112 2.29 -13.30 18.56
C GLU A 112 0.87 -13.44 17.99
N PHE A 113 0.03 -12.48 18.32
CA PHE A 113 -1.26 -12.30 17.70
C PHE A 113 -1.25 -10.97 16.96
N LEU A 114 -1.67 -10.97 15.71
CA LEU A 114 -1.84 -9.78 14.91
C LEU A 114 -3.21 -9.76 14.27
N PHE A 115 -3.73 -8.57 14.01
CA PHE A 115 -4.94 -8.42 13.22
C PHE A 115 -4.86 -7.16 12.37
N ARG A 116 -5.58 -7.18 11.26
CA ARG A 116 -5.91 -6.03 10.44
C ARG A 116 -7.42 -5.98 10.24
N TYR A 117 -7.97 -4.79 10.30
CA TYR A 117 -9.36 -4.50 10.00
C TYR A 117 -9.38 -3.42 8.95
N ASP A 118 -9.46 -3.85 7.69
CA ASP A 118 -9.25 -3.01 6.51
C ASP A 118 -10.60 -2.60 5.93
N GLY A 119 -10.80 -1.30 5.74
CA GLY A 119 -12.00 -0.72 5.17
C GLY A 119 -11.74 0.06 3.89
N SER A 120 -12.56 -0.14 2.86
CA SER A 120 -12.52 0.60 1.61
C SER A 120 -13.90 1.14 1.25
N TYR A 121 -13.97 2.41 0.91
CA TYR A 121 -15.21 3.05 0.49
C TYR A 121 -15.75 2.52 -0.85
N LEU A 122 -14.93 1.80 -1.62
CA LEU A 122 -15.32 1.19 -2.89
C LEU A 122 -16.37 0.08 -2.73
N PHE A 123 -16.49 -0.48 -1.51
CA PHE A 123 -17.45 -1.53 -1.22
C PHE A 123 -18.74 -0.96 -0.59
N PRO A 124 -19.90 -1.62 -0.81
CA PRO A 124 -21.16 -1.30 -0.13
C PRO A 124 -20.99 -1.27 1.40
N GLU A 125 -21.85 -0.51 2.09
CA GLU A 125 -21.71 -0.29 3.55
C GLU A 125 -21.65 -1.59 4.35
N ASP A 126 -22.41 -2.60 3.96
CA ASP A 126 -22.50 -3.90 4.64
C ASP A 126 -21.23 -4.76 4.51
N ASN A 127 -20.39 -4.53 3.47
CA ASN A 127 -19.20 -5.32 3.17
C ASN A 127 -17.92 -4.46 3.09
N ARG A 128 -17.97 -3.29 3.70
CA ARG A 128 -16.89 -2.28 3.59
C ARG A 128 -15.62 -2.67 4.34
N PHE A 129 -15.74 -3.51 5.37
CA PHE A 129 -14.63 -3.89 6.24
C PHE A 129 -14.34 -5.38 6.22
N GLY A 130 -13.07 -5.74 6.14
CA GLY A 130 -12.57 -7.10 6.28
C GLY A 130 -11.67 -7.27 7.50
N PHE A 131 -11.83 -8.39 8.21
CA PHE A 131 -11.00 -8.73 9.37
C PHE A 131 -10.01 -9.84 9.03
N PHE A 132 -8.73 -9.59 9.25
CA PHE A 132 -7.63 -10.47 8.87
C PHE A 132 -6.76 -10.78 10.09
N PRO A 133 -7.04 -11.86 10.82
CA PRO A 133 -6.24 -12.29 11.95
C PRO A 133 -5.01 -13.10 11.55
N GLY A 134 -3.99 -13.05 12.39
CA GLY A 134 -2.81 -13.90 12.29
C GLY A 134 -2.32 -14.29 13.66
N LEU A 135 -1.81 -15.51 13.76
CA LEU A 135 -1.24 -16.08 14.98
C LEU A 135 0.11 -16.71 14.65
N SER A 136 1.09 -16.49 15.50
CA SER A 136 2.35 -17.23 15.43
C SER A 136 2.81 -17.67 16.82
N ALA A 137 3.44 -18.83 16.87
CA ALA A 137 4.06 -19.36 18.08
C ALA A 137 5.52 -19.73 17.78
N GLY A 138 6.38 -19.50 18.74
CA GLY A 138 7.80 -19.82 18.66
C GLY A 138 8.31 -20.42 19.96
N TYR A 139 9.28 -21.33 19.83
CA TYR A 139 9.94 -21.95 20.96
C TYR A 139 11.46 -21.95 20.75
N ILE A 140 12.18 -21.35 21.69
CA ILE A 140 13.65 -21.29 21.68
C ILE A 140 14.18 -22.46 22.50
N LEU A 141 14.58 -23.54 21.82
CA LEU A 141 15.03 -24.75 22.45
C LEU A 141 16.39 -24.58 23.12
N THR A 142 17.24 -23.71 22.60
CA THR A 142 18.56 -23.44 23.18
C THR A 142 18.50 -22.79 24.58
N GLU A 143 17.34 -22.31 25.00
CA GLU A 143 17.12 -21.84 26.38
C GLU A 143 16.75 -22.98 27.37
N GLU A 144 16.60 -24.22 26.86
CA GLU A 144 16.33 -25.40 27.68
C GLU A 144 17.62 -26.11 28.13
N PRO A 145 17.76 -26.41 29.43
CA PRO A 145 18.96 -27.10 29.94
C PRO A 145 19.23 -28.43 29.25
N PHE A 146 18.20 -29.21 28.96
CA PHE A 146 18.37 -30.52 28.27
C PHE A 146 18.95 -30.35 26.88
N PHE A 147 18.56 -29.30 26.15
CA PHE A 147 19.05 -29.06 24.81
C PHE A 147 20.50 -28.57 24.80
N LYS A 148 20.83 -27.63 25.69
CA LYS A 148 22.21 -27.14 25.87
C LYS A 148 23.17 -28.29 26.24
N ASN A 149 22.72 -29.22 27.08
CA ASN A 149 23.55 -30.37 27.50
C ASN A 149 23.73 -31.39 26.38
N ALA A 150 22.69 -31.61 25.58
CA ALA A 150 22.73 -32.61 24.48
C ALA A 150 23.47 -32.11 23.25
N LEU A 151 23.37 -30.83 22.94
CA LEU A 151 23.91 -30.21 21.71
C LEU A 151 24.64 -28.90 22.03
N PRO A 152 25.80 -28.96 22.75
CA PRO A 152 26.50 -27.76 23.22
C PRO A 152 27.12 -26.91 22.10
N PHE A 153 27.20 -27.45 20.89
CA PHE A 153 27.74 -26.75 19.72
C PHE A 153 26.68 -25.90 18.97
N ILE A 154 25.43 -25.96 19.42
CA ILE A 154 24.34 -25.12 18.83
C ILE A 154 24.08 -23.93 19.73
N ASP A 155 24.49 -22.75 19.28
CA ASP A 155 24.30 -21.49 20.01
C ASP A 155 22.87 -21.01 20.04
N TYR A 156 22.14 -21.21 18.93
CA TYR A 156 20.76 -20.77 18.82
C TYR A 156 19.91 -21.71 17.96
N PHE A 157 18.81 -22.22 18.54
CA PHE A 157 17.83 -23.02 17.83
C PHE A 157 16.41 -22.64 18.24
N LYS A 158 15.61 -22.22 17.25
CA LYS A 158 14.24 -21.78 17.43
C LYS A 158 13.30 -22.50 16.45
N LEU A 159 12.23 -23.06 16.96
CA LEU A 159 11.10 -23.53 16.16
C LEU A 159 10.05 -22.43 16.08
N ARG A 160 9.42 -22.25 14.93
CA ARG A 160 8.33 -21.30 14.73
C ARG A 160 7.28 -21.88 13.80
N GLY A 161 6.01 -21.69 14.17
CA GLY A 161 4.85 -21.92 13.34
C GLY A 161 3.98 -20.67 13.27
N SER A 162 3.33 -20.43 12.13
CA SER A 162 2.42 -19.29 11.94
C SER A 162 1.23 -19.67 11.07
N TRP A 163 0.11 -19.06 11.37
CA TRP A 163 -1.12 -19.11 10.59
C TRP A 163 -1.70 -17.71 10.45
N GLY A 164 -2.31 -17.40 9.31
CA GLY A 164 -2.97 -16.13 9.10
C GLY A 164 -3.91 -16.16 7.91
N GLN A 165 -4.90 -15.30 7.97
CA GLN A 165 -5.84 -15.05 6.89
C GLN A 165 -5.45 -13.74 6.19
N MET A 166 -5.39 -13.80 4.86
CA MET A 166 -5.16 -12.66 3.99
C MET A 166 -6.43 -12.32 3.23
N GLY A 167 -6.63 -11.05 2.94
CA GLY A 167 -7.71 -10.52 2.13
C GLY A 167 -7.21 -9.78 0.92
#